data_d1c9faa03a31aad951f78dc15f082f53
#
_entry.id   d1c9faa03a31aad951f78dc15f082f53
#
_cell.length_a   1.000
_cell.length_b   1.000
_cell.length_c   1.000
_cell.angle_alpha   90.00
_cell.angle_beta   90.00
_cell.angle_gamma   90.00
#
_symmetry.space_group_name_H-M   'P 1'
#
loop_
_entity.id
_entity.type
_entity.pdbx_description
1 polymer ?
#
loop_
_entity_poly.entity_id
_entity_poly.type
_entity_poly.pdbx_seq_one_letter_code
_entity_poly.pdbx_strand_id
1 'polypeptide(L)'
;MRKNIMRSRVGVVVIAAVVPISILIAPPSYAEEQGAADAVANLVQTAAAAATASQDPNPAILTTDAAVDVPRDPYANVIVGQQGDPVLEIPLPDAVDLDAGVESSDGVMVFAGRGDSPDVTVEVLPSGARITTVINSHTADRSFEYALPDGVTAELRSDGRIELTEQVEVDNGKAEIIKIVGYVEPAWAIDAAGRDVPTSYEIEDGVLTQHVQTDSATTYPVVADPQWSVTSWNQVRVRWNRAETATIAAGGWGATGAAGACGLAGSALAGPPGAAIGSAVCLAAGGAAVYNAGVAQNSRPQRCLEMYATVVFTIQPSFLPWFGAYSGGSCR
;
A
#
# COMPACT_ATOMS: atom_id res chain seq x y z
N MET A 1 104.86 -15.02 -16.69
CA MET A 1 103.84 -15.58 -15.84
C MET A 1 103.00 -14.45 -15.19
N ARG A 2 101.80 -14.10 -15.68
CA ARG A 2 100.89 -13.13 -15.03
C ARG A 2 99.66 -13.87 -14.59
N LYS A 3 99.37 -13.89 -13.26
CA LYS A 3 98.19 -14.45 -12.64
C LYS A 3 97.07 -13.41 -12.81
N ASN A 4 96.01 -13.75 -13.50
CA ASN A 4 94.71 -13.01 -13.48
C ASN A 4 93.91 -13.43 -12.26
N ILE A 5 93.63 -12.50 -11.37
CA ILE A 5 92.68 -12.66 -10.26
C ILE A 5 91.32 -12.20 -10.68
N MET A 6 90.43 -13.17 -10.86
CA MET A 6 89.02 -12.95 -11.17
C MET A 6 88.27 -12.58 -9.85
N ARG A 7 87.81 -11.31 -9.75
CA ARG A 7 86.99 -10.86 -8.63
C ARG A 7 85.52 -11.15 -8.95
N SER A 8 84.95 -12.12 -8.30
CA SER A 8 83.50 -12.38 -8.27
C SER A 8 82.79 -11.27 -7.52
N ARG A 9 81.85 -10.56 -8.15
CA ARG A 9 80.91 -9.65 -7.50
C ARG A 9 79.68 -10.45 -7.15
N VAL A 10 79.43 -10.68 -5.85
CA VAL A 10 78.14 -11.19 -5.34
C VAL A 10 77.20 -10.02 -5.25
N GLY A 11 76.20 -10.00 -6.14
CA GLY A 11 75.08 -9.06 -6.08
C GLY A 11 74.06 -9.56 -5.07
N VAL A 12 73.85 -8.79 -4.03
CA VAL A 12 72.73 -9.03 -3.07
C VAL A 12 71.46 -8.44 -3.67
N VAL A 13 70.52 -9.32 -4.07
CA VAL A 13 69.18 -8.91 -4.50
C VAL A 13 68.33 -8.82 -3.24
N VAL A 14 67.98 -7.61 -2.82
CA VAL A 14 66.99 -7.36 -1.76
C VAL A 14 65.60 -7.43 -2.38
N ILE A 15 64.91 -8.53 -2.18
CA ILE A 15 63.48 -8.66 -2.56
C ILE A 15 62.71 -7.99 -1.43
N ALA A 16 62.21 -6.77 -1.66
CA ALA A 16 61.21 -6.13 -0.81
C ALA A 16 59.87 -6.84 -1.00
N ALA A 17 59.51 -7.66 -0.02
CA ALA A 17 58.13 -8.23 0.04
C ALA A 17 57.15 -7.13 0.37
N VAL A 18 56.37 -6.70 -0.62
CA VAL A 18 55.18 -5.85 -0.40
C VAL A 18 54.09 -6.76 0.20
N VAL A 19 53.90 -6.69 1.49
CA VAL A 19 52.75 -7.31 2.15
C VAL A 19 51.55 -6.44 1.89
N PRO A 20 50.50 -6.92 1.20
CA PRO A 20 49.28 -6.16 1.06
C PRO A 20 48.61 -6.02 2.44
N ILE A 21 48.49 -4.81 2.93
CA ILE A 21 47.68 -4.50 4.12
C ILE A 21 46.25 -4.62 3.65
N SER A 22 45.64 -5.80 3.86
CA SER A 22 44.20 -5.97 3.77
C SER A 22 43.58 -5.25 4.98
N ILE A 23 43.01 -4.08 4.76
CA ILE A 23 42.21 -3.40 5.77
C ILE A 23 40.94 -4.25 5.92
N LEU A 24 40.92 -5.10 6.97
CA LEU A 24 39.69 -5.75 7.41
C LEU A 24 38.82 -4.65 8.03
N ILE A 25 37.85 -4.15 7.25
CA ILE A 25 36.78 -3.34 7.80
C ILE A 25 35.94 -4.30 8.63
N ALA A 26 35.98 -4.16 9.96
CA ALA A 26 35.10 -4.92 10.83
C ALA A 26 33.64 -4.57 10.53
N PRO A 27 32.70 -5.51 10.54
CA PRO A 27 31.29 -5.18 10.42
C PRO A 27 30.88 -4.21 11.54
N PRO A 28 29.91 -3.31 11.30
CA PRO A 28 29.42 -2.41 12.32
C PRO A 28 28.95 -3.20 13.56
N SER A 29 29.10 -2.60 14.72
CA SER A 29 28.56 -3.20 15.93
C SER A 29 27.04 -3.05 15.96
N TYR A 30 26.33 -3.94 16.66
CA TYR A 30 24.86 -3.84 16.84
C TYR A 30 24.42 -2.45 17.33
N ALA A 31 25.20 -1.79 18.17
CA ALA A 31 24.91 -0.44 18.66
C ALA A 31 25.03 0.63 17.56
N GLU A 32 25.94 0.46 16.59
CA GLU A 32 26.08 1.37 15.44
C GLU A 32 24.94 1.19 14.46
N GLU A 33 24.55 -0.06 14.18
CA GLU A 33 23.39 -0.38 13.33
C GLU A 33 22.10 0.16 13.94
N GLN A 34 21.90 -0.01 15.25
CA GLN A 34 20.76 0.52 15.99
C GLN A 34 20.71 2.06 15.93
N GLY A 35 21.84 2.73 16.13
CA GLY A 35 21.91 4.20 16.06
C GLY A 35 21.62 4.74 14.65
N ALA A 36 22.03 4.03 13.60
CA ALA A 36 21.70 4.38 12.22
C ALA A 36 20.20 4.19 11.96
N ALA A 37 19.60 3.09 12.41
CA ALA A 37 18.16 2.84 12.28
C ALA A 37 17.33 3.91 13.01
N ASP A 38 17.73 4.31 14.22
CA ASP A 38 17.05 5.38 14.97
C ASP A 38 17.08 6.72 14.22
N ALA A 39 18.19 7.05 13.55
CA ALA A 39 18.31 8.28 12.78
C ALA A 39 17.34 8.29 11.56
N VAL A 40 17.25 7.18 10.83
CA VAL A 40 16.35 7.02 9.69
C VAL A 40 14.89 7.05 10.16
N ALA A 41 14.56 6.35 11.24
CA ALA A 41 13.21 6.33 11.82
C ALA A 41 12.74 7.74 12.21
N ASN A 42 13.57 8.52 12.89
CA ASN A 42 13.27 9.90 13.26
C ASN A 42 13.03 10.81 12.04
N LEU A 43 13.82 10.64 10.98
CA LEU A 43 13.65 11.38 9.72
C LEU A 43 12.27 11.06 9.10
N VAL A 44 11.93 9.78 8.99
CA VAL A 44 10.67 9.31 8.42
C VAL A 44 9.47 9.81 9.22
N GLN A 45 9.50 9.69 10.54
CA GLN A 45 8.41 10.17 11.41
C GLN A 45 8.21 11.67 11.31
N THR A 46 9.30 12.44 11.18
CA THR A 46 9.24 13.90 11.00
C THR A 46 8.60 14.25 9.66
N ALA A 47 8.98 13.59 8.57
CA ALA A 47 8.41 13.79 7.24
C ALA A 47 6.92 13.40 7.21
N ALA A 48 6.57 12.25 7.80
CA ALA A 48 5.19 11.78 7.89
C ALA A 48 4.29 12.75 8.67
N ALA A 49 4.78 13.32 9.75
CA ALA A 49 4.04 14.33 10.52
C ALA A 49 3.79 15.59 9.69
N ALA A 50 4.76 16.02 8.88
CA ALA A 50 4.62 17.17 7.98
C ALA A 50 3.59 16.88 6.88
N ALA A 51 3.65 15.70 6.24
CA ALA A 51 2.71 15.27 5.22
C ALA A 51 1.26 15.18 5.75
N THR A 52 1.06 14.58 6.92
CA THR A 52 -0.27 14.42 7.53
C THR A 52 -0.91 15.78 7.88
N ALA A 53 -0.12 16.77 8.22
CA ALA A 53 -0.62 18.13 8.48
C ALA A 53 -1.20 18.82 7.22
N SER A 54 -0.82 18.36 6.04
CA SER A 54 -1.26 18.89 4.75
C SER A 54 -2.45 18.11 4.14
N GLN A 55 -2.80 16.95 4.68
CA GLN A 55 -3.89 16.11 4.17
C GLN A 55 -5.19 16.40 4.91
N ASP A 56 -6.31 16.52 4.16
CA ASP A 56 -7.64 16.58 4.75
C ASP A 56 -7.94 15.25 5.49
N PRO A 57 -8.34 15.29 6.76
CA PRO A 57 -8.70 14.09 7.49
C PRO A 57 -10.00 13.52 6.91
N ASN A 58 -9.88 12.57 5.98
CA ASN A 58 -11.04 11.85 5.48
C ASN A 58 -11.25 10.59 6.33
N PRO A 59 -12.35 10.50 7.08
CA PRO A 59 -12.65 9.33 7.87
C PRO A 59 -13.12 8.19 6.95
N ALA A 60 -12.19 7.54 6.26
CA ALA A 60 -12.45 6.18 5.81
C ALA A 60 -12.74 5.35 7.07
N ILE A 61 -13.70 4.43 6.97
CA ILE A 61 -13.96 3.49 8.06
C ILE A 61 -12.80 2.48 8.05
N LEU A 62 -11.66 2.93 8.58
CA LEU A 62 -10.49 2.09 8.76
C LEU A 62 -10.64 1.28 10.04
N THR A 63 -10.01 0.12 10.08
CA THR A 63 -9.83 -0.57 11.35
C THR A 63 -8.88 0.23 12.25
N THR A 64 -9.03 0.06 13.55
CA THR A 64 -8.13 0.65 14.55
C THR A 64 -7.22 -0.40 15.20
N ASP A 65 -7.38 -1.67 14.80
CA ASP A 65 -6.72 -2.82 15.42
C ASP A 65 -6.12 -3.74 14.34
N ALA A 66 -5.39 -3.17 13.38
CA ALA A 66 -4.67 -3.95 12.39
C ALA A 66 -3.56 -4.77 13.08
N ALA A 67 -3.50 -6.06 12.76
CA ALA A 67 -2.36 -6.90 13.10
C ALA A 67 -1.33 -6.78 11.97
N VAL A 68 -0.11 -6.34 12.29
CA VAL A 68 0.95 -6.18 11.31
C VAL A 68 2.14 -7.03 11.74
N ASP A 69 2.63 -7.86 10.82
CA ASP A 69 3.89 -8.60 10.96
C ASP A 69 4.92 -8.07 9.97
N VAL A 70 6.06 -7.61 10.49
CA VAL A 70 7.13 -7.02 9.70
C VAL A 70 8.36 -7.92 9.80
N PRO A 71 8.65 -8.71 8.76
CA PRO A 71 9.81 -9.58 8.76
C PRO A 71 11.13 -8.77 8.67
N ARG A 72 12.22 -9.33 9.19
CA ARG A 72 13.56 -8.75 9.02
C ARG A 72 14.18 -9.08 7.66
N ASP A 73 13.66 -10.10 6.98
CA ASP A 73 14.09 -10.46 5.63
C ASP A 73 13.46 -9.48 4.63
N PRO A 74 14.25 -8.70 3.87
CA PRO A 74 13.71 -7.73 2.92
C PRO A 74 12.97 -8.37 1.73
N TYR A 75 13.13 -9.67 1.53
CA TYR A 75 12.43 -10.41 0.47
C TYR A 75 11.12 -11.07 0.95
N ALA A 76 10.80 -10.96 2.22
CA ALA A 76 9.55 -11.44 2.77
C ALA A 76 8.50 -10.31 2.82
N ASN A 77 7.24 -10.66 2.61
CA ASN A 77 6.14 -9.70 2.61
C ASN A 77 5.83 -9.17 4.01
N VAL A 78 5.50 -7.89 4.09
CA VAL A 78 4.83 -7.31 5.25
C VAL A 78 3.39 -7.81 5.24
N ILE A 79 2.97 -8.46 6.33
CA ILE A 79 1.64 -9.03 6.45
C ILE A 79 0.77 -8.07 7.25
N VAL A 80 -0.31 -7.61 6.65
CA VAL A 80 -1.31 -6.76 7.31
C VAL A 80 -2.64 -7.50 7.34
N GLY A 81 -3.21 -7.64 8.51
CA GLY A 81 -4.44 -8.39 8.71
C GLY A 81 -5.29 -7.84 9.84
N GLN A 82 -6.32 -8.58 10.20
CA GLN A 82 -7.17 -8.29 11.34
C GLN A 82 -7.36 -9.58 12.15
N GLN A 83 -7.14 -9.51 13.47
CA GLN A 83 -7.34 -10.62 14.40
C GLN A 83 -6.67 -11.96 14.01
N GLY A 84 -5.52 -11.87 13.30
CA GLY A 84 -4.73 -13.05 12.93
C GLY A 84 -5.03 -13.62 11.54
N ASP A 85 -6.01 -13.08 10.81
CA ASP A 85 -6.24 -13.43 9.41
C ASP A 85 -5.49 -12.43 8.52
N PRO A 86 -4.52 -12.88 7.70
CA PRO A 86 -3.86 -12.01 6.73
C PRO A 86 -4.87 -11.50 5.71
N VAL A 87 -4.82 -10.21 5.42
CA VAL A 87 -5.69 -9.55 4.44
C VAL A 87 -4.86 -9.05 3.26
N LEU A 88 -3.68 -8.49 3.55
CA LEU A 88 -2.75 -7.99 2.55
C LEU A 88 -1.35 -8.55 2.84
N GLU A 89 -0.70 -9.04 1.81
CA GLU A 89 0.70 -9.43 1.80
C GLU A 89 1.45 -8.45 0.88
N ILE A 90 2.16 -7.50 1.47
CA ILE A 90 2.74 -6.38 0.77
C ILE A 90 4.25 -6.57 0.68
N PRO A 91 4.82 -6.77 -0.52
CA PRO A 91 6.26 -6.81 -0.68
C PRO A 91 6.88 -5.43 -0.41
N LEU A 92 8.15 -5.39 -0.02
CA LEU A 92 8.94 -4.18 -0.12
C LEU A 92 9.15 -3.84 -1.62
N PRO A 93 9.48 -2.57 -1.96
CA PRO A 93 9.58 -2.19 -3.37
C PRO A 93 10.65 -3.03 -4.10
N ASP A 94 10.25 -3.53 -5.26
CA ASP A 94 11.10 -4.37 -6.10
C ASP A 94 12.39 -3.74 -6.54
N ALA A 95 13.23 -3.68 -7.10
CA ALA A 95 14.39 -2.94 -7.61
C ALA A 95 15.26 -2.25 -6.53
N VAL A 96 14.94 -2.38 -5.24
CA VAL A 96 15.73 -1.82 -4.14
C VAL A 96 16.57 -2.92 -3.49
N ASP A 97 17.90 -2.79 -3.55
CA ASP A 97 18.81 -3.74 -2.89
C ASP A 97 18.97 -3.36 -1.41
N LEU A 98 18.48 -4.22 -0.52
CA LEU A 98 18.34 -3.93 0.90
C LEU A 98 19.16 -4.89 1.76
N ASP A 99 19.64 -4.39 2.89
CA ASP A 99 20.13 -5.21 3.99
C ASP A 99 18.98 -5.74 4.86
N ALA A 100 19.27 -6.71 5.71
CA ALA A 100 18.29 -7.22 6.67
C ALA A 100 17.79 -6.11 7.60
N GLY A 101 16.49 -6.15 7.95
CA GLY A 101 15.84 -5.13 8.76
C GLY A 101 16.39 -5.04 10.19
N VAL A 102 16.61 -3.82 10.64
CA VAL A 102 16.98 -3.45 12.01
C VAL A 102 15.84 -2.64 12.61
N GLU A 103 15.29 -3.09 13.72
CA GLU A 103 14.21 -2.39 14.42
C GLU A 103 14.80 -1.21 15.23
N SER A 104 14.28 -0.01 14.99
CA SER A 104 14.64 1.19 15.75
C SER A 104 14.10 1.14 17.19
N SER A 105 14.58 2.01 18.06
CA SER A 105 14.09 2.13 19.45
C SER A 105 12.60 2.49 19.54
N ASP A 106 12.05 3.12 18.49
CA ASP A 106 10.65 3.52 18.40
C ASP A 106 9.78 2.48 17.66
N GLY A 107 10.32 1.29 17.35
CA GLY A 107 9.58 0.18 16.75
C GLY A 107 9.38 0.29 15.23
N VAL A 108 10.13 1.17 14.56
CA VAL A 108 10.17 1.24 13.09
C VAL A 108 11.21 0.23 12.59
N MET A 109 10.82 -0.65 11.67
CA MET A 109 11.76 -1.52 10.98
C MET A 109 12.46 -0.76 9.86
N VAL A 110 13.79 -0.75 9.85
CA VAL A 110 14.62 -0.03 8.89
C VAL A 110 15.46 -1.03 8.10
N PHE A 111 15.35 -1.00 6.79
CA PHE A 111 16.13 -1.76 5.83
C PHE A 111 17.08 -0.79 5.13
N ALA A 112 18.36 -0.89 5.41
CA ALA A 112 19.35 -0.01 4.79
C ALA A 112 19.56 -0.39 3.32
N GLY A 113 19.58 0.61 2.45
CA GLY A 113 19.87 0.44 1.03
C GLY A 113 21.35 0.15 0.78
N ARG A 114 21.66 -0.78 -0.10
CA ARG A 114 23.02 -1.08 -0.51
C ARG A 114 23.48 -0.17 -1.66
N GLY A 115 24.66 0.37 -1.54
CA GLY A 115 25.22 1.25 -2.57
C GLY A 115 24.45 2.55 -2.71
N ASP A 116 23.85 2.79 -3.87
CA ASP A 116 23.03 3.98 -4.16
C ASP A 116 21.51 3.71 -3.96
N SER A 117 21.14 2.51 -3.52
CA SER A 117 19.74 2.16 -3.24
C SER A 117 19.17 3.01 -2.10
N PRO A 118 17.88 3.41 -2.17
CA PRO A 118 17.20 4.05 -1.07
C PRO A 118 17.09 3.14 0.16
N ASP A 119 17.02 3.72 1.34
CA ASP A 119 16.58 2.97 2.51
C ASP A 119 15.07 2.77 2.46
N VAL A 120 14.59 1.68 3.03
CA VAL A 120 13.16 1.40 3.18
C VAL A 120 12.82 1.23 4.65
N THR A 121 11.70 1.81 5.07
CA THR A 121 11.23 1.63 6.45
C THR A 121 9.81 1.09 6.46
N VAL A 122 9.48 0.36 7.51
CA VAL A 122 8.11 -0.09 7.78
C VAL A 122 7.72 0.32 9.19
N GLU A 123 6.70 1.16 9.27
CA GLU A 123 6.09 1.61 10.51
C GLU A 123 4.72 0.95 10.69
N VAL A 124 4.48 0.37 11.85
CA VAL A 124 3.19 -0.22 12.22
C VAL A 124 2.23 0.88 12.65
N LEU A 125 1.08 0.94 12.00
CA LEU A 125 0.01 1.90 12.30
C LEU A 125 -1.24 1.18 12.83
N PRO A 126 -2.13 1.88 13.55
CA PRO A 126 -3.38 1.27 14.03
C PRO A 126 -4.25 0.69 12.91
N SER A 127 -4.19 1.25 11.71
CA SER A 127 -4.98 0.80 10.55
C SER A 127 -4.20 -0.07 9.57
N GLY A 128 -2.89 -0.28 9.75
CA GLY A 128 -2.07 -1.03 8.79
C GLY A 128 -0.58 -0.74 8.91
N ALA A 129 0.08 -0.51 7.78
CA ALA A 129 1.51 -0.25 7.72
C ALA A 129 1.83 0.93 6.81
N ARG A 130 2.85 1.70 7.17
CA ARG A 130 3.48 2.67 6.28
C ARG A 130 4.80 2.10 5.82
N ILE A 131 4.96 1.90 4.52
CA ILE A 131 6.22 1.53 3.90
C ILE A 131 6.79 2.81 3.29
N THR A 132 7.95 3.25 3.75
CA THR A 132 8.52 4.54 3.33
C THR A 132 9.86 4.32 2.68
N THR A 133 10.11 4.97 1.55
CA THR A 133 11.41 5.02 0.90
C THR A 133 12.12 6.31 1.23
N VAL A 134 13.41 6.21 1.58
CA VAL A 134 14.29 7.35 1.87
C VAL A 134 15.30 7.47 0.74
N ILE A 135 15.07 8.41 -0.15
CA ILE A 135 15.89 8.67 -1.33
C ILE A 135 17.06 9.55 -0.91
N ASN A 136 18.22 8.96 -0.74
CA ASN A 136 19.38 9.62 -0.13
C ASN A 136 20.12 10.58 -1.08
N SER A 137 19.97 10.44 -2.39
CA SER A 137 20.70 11.22 -3.38
C SER A 137 19.94 11.42 -4.69
N HIS A 138 20.43 12.34 -5.51
CA HIS A 138 19.87 12.59 -6.84
C HIS A 138 20.16 11.46 -7.86
N THR A 139 21.04 10.52 -7.53
CA THR A 139 21.36 9.35 -8.35
C THR A 139 20.54 8.13 -8.00
N ALA A 140 19.89 8.12 -6.84
CA ALA A 140 19.03 7.03 -6.40
C ALA A 140 17.75 6.94 -7.23
N ASP A 141 17.15 5.75 -7.24
CA ASP A 141 15.86 5.50 -7.89
C ASP A 141 14.75 6.35 -7.29
N ARG A 142 13.76 6.68 -8.12
CA ARG A 142 12.61 7.54 -7.81
C ARG A 142 11.29 6.94 -8.25
N SER A 143 11.32 5.68 -8.63
CA SER A 143 10.16 4.91 -9.05
C SER A 143 10.18 3.61 -8.28
N PHE A 144 9.13 3.36 -7.50
CA PHE A 144 9.07 2.25 -6.56
C PHE A 144 7.86 1.39 -6.87
N GLU A 145 8.10 0.13 -7.19
CA GLU A 145 7.10 -0.83 -7.63
C GLU A 145 6.72 -1.76 -6.47
N TYR A 146 5.43 -1.92 -6.25
CA TYR A 146 4.85 -2.80 -5.26
C TYR A 146 3.89 -3.75 -5.95
N ALA A 147 4.23 -5.04 -6.01
CA ALA A 147 3.31 -6.03 -6.54
C ALA A 147 2.07 -6.13 -5.65
N LEU A 148 0.88 -6.09 -6.26
CA LEU A 148 -0.36 -6.30 -5.52
C LEU A 148 -0.53 -7.78 -5.18
N PRO A 149 -1.13 -8.11 -4.02
CA PRO A 149 -1.42 -9.48 -3.65
C PRO A 149 -2.28 -10.19 -4.69
N ASP A 150 -2.10 -11.51 -4.85
CA ASP A 150 -2.88 -12.32 -5.78
C ASP A 150 -4.39 -12.17 -5.54
N GLY A 151 -5.13 -11.90 -6.62
CA GLY A 151 -6.58 -11.70 -6.56
C GLY A 151 -7.03 -10.31 -6.10
N VAL A 152 -6.10 -9.44 -5.68
CA VAL A 152 -6.39 -8.05 -5.35
C VAL A 152 -6.32 -7.18 -6.59
N THR A 153 -7.34 -6.35 -6.78
CA THR A 153 -7.37 -5.29 -7.79
C THR A 153 -7.33 -3.93 -7.12
N ALA A 154 -6.69 -2.97 -7.77
CA ALA A 154 -6.53 -1.60 -7.28
C ALA A 154 -7.26 -0.62 -8.20
N GLU A 155 -7.93 0.38 -7.62
CA GLU A 155 -8.65 1.43 -8.35
C GLU A 155 -8.37 2.79 -7.73
N LEU A 156 -7.81 3.74 -8.52
CA LEU A 156 -7.59 5.11 -8.06
C LEU A 156 -8.93 5.83 -7.91
N ARG A 157 -9.18 6.36 -6.73
CA ARG A 157 -10.39 7.12 -6.37
C ARG A 157 -10.19 8.61 -6.63
N SER A 158 -11.30 9.34 -6.70
CA SER A 158 -11.30 10.80 -6.92
C SER A 158 -10.69 11.60 -5.75
N ASP A 159 -10.56 11.00 -4.58
CA ASP A 159 -9.92 11.59 -3.40
C ASP A 159 -8.41 11.30 -3.32
N GLY A 160 -7.84 10.65 -4.35
CA GLY A 160 -6.43 10.31 -4.44
C GLY A 160 -6.04 8.99 -3.77
N ARG A 161 -6.94 8.35 -3.04
CA ARG A 161 -6.71 7.01 -2.48
C ARG A 161 -6.84 5.94 -3.56
N ILE A 162 -6.15 4.84 -3.34
CA ILE A 162 -6.33 3.63 -4.12
C ILE A 162 -7.14 2.64 -3.29
N GLU A 163 -8.28 2.23 -3.81
CA GLU A 163 -9.12 1.20 -3.19
C GLU A 163 -8.63 -0.17 -3.63
N LEU A 164 -8.37 -1.05 -2.67
CA LEU A 164 -7.94 -2.42 -2.86
C LEU A 164 -9.13 -3.35 -2.68
N THR A 165 -9.39 -4.21 -3.66
CA THR A 165 -10.58 -5.05 -3.67
C THR A 165 -10.29 -6.47 -4.11
N GLU A 166 -11.02 -7.42 -3.54
CA GLU A 166 -11.11 -8.80 -3.98
C GLU A 166 -12.47 -9.09 -4.57
N GLN A 167 -12.49 -9.86 -5.65
CA GLN A 167 -13.72 -10.38 -6.21
C GLN A 167 -14.11 -11.67 -5.50
N VAL A 168 -15.32 -11.69 -4.91
CA VAL A 168 -15.85 -12.87 -4.23
C VAL A 168 -16.96 -13.47 -5.08
N GLU A 169 -16.78 -14.71 -5.54
CA GLU A 169 -17.83 -15.44 -6.21
C GLU A 169 -18.88 -15.91 -5.20
N VAL A 170 -20.13 -15.51 -5.41
CA VAL A 170 -21.26 -15.93 -4.58
C VAL A 170 -22.31 -16.60 -5.43
N ASP A 171 -22.90 -17.67 -4.91
CA ASP A 171 -24.02 -18.38 -5.51
C ASP A 171 -23.76 -18.86 -6.94
N ASN A 172 -22.74 -19.68 -7.14
CA ASN A 172 -22.39 -20.32 -8.43
C ASN A 172 -22.19 -19.33 -9.60
N GLY A 173 -21.56 -18.18 -9.35
CA GLY A 173 -21.16 -17.22 -10.38
C GLY A 173 -22.29 -16.32 -10.89
N LYS A 174 -23.42 -16.23 -10.20
CA LYS A 174 -24.55 -15.38 -10.61
C LYS A 174 -24.48 -13.94 -10.14
N ALA A 175 -23.64 -13.63 -9.16
CA ALA A 175 -23.40 -12.29 -8.69
C ALA A 175 -21.93 -12.08 -8.36
N GLU A 176 -21.41 -10.98 -8.81
CA GLU A 176 -20.08 -10.52 -8.49
C GLU A 176 -20.16 -9.58 -7.29
N ILE A 177 -19.57 -10.01 -6.18
CA ILE A 177 -19.45 -9.17 -5.00
C ILE A 177 -18.00 -8.77 -4.86
N ILE A 178 -17.79 -7.49 -4.72
CA ILE A 178 -16.48 -6.89 -4.54
C ILE A 178 -16.31 -6.61 -3.05
N LYS A 179 -15.38 -7.30 -2.41
CA LYS A 179 -14.98 -7.05 -1.03
C LYS A 179 -13.87 -6.00 -1.03
N ILE A 180 -14.03 -4.95 -0.23
CA ILE A 180 -12.97 -3.97 -0.01
C ILE A 180 -12.05 -4.53 1.07
N VAL A 181 -10.80 -4.76 0.72
CA VAL A 181 -9.80 -5.31 1.64
C VAL A 181 -8.95 -4.21 2.28
N GLY A 182 -8.77 -3.08 1.61
CA GLY A 182 -8.00 -1.98 2.14
C GLY A 182 -7.92 -0.79 1.21
N TYR A 183 -7.04 0.14 1.57
CA TYR A 183 -6.70 1.31 0.78
C TYR A 183 -5.20 1.57 0.83
N VAL A 184 -4.68 2.18 -0.24
CA VAL A 184 -3.43 2.94 -0.18
C VAL A 184 -3.82 4.41 -0.08
N GLU A 185 -3.30 5.10 0.94
CA GLU A 185 -3.58 6.51 1.17
C GLU A 185 -2.97 7.38 0.06
N PRO A 186 -3.42 8.64 -0.14
CA PRO A 186 -2.88 9.51 -1.18
C PRO A 186 -1.37 9.65 -1.07
N ALA A 187 -0.68 9.59 -2.22
CA ALA A 187 0.77 9.68 -2.27
C ALA A 187 1.30 11.01 -1.71
N TRP A 188 2.37 10.93 -0.94
CA TRP A 188 3.11 12.10 -0.49
C TRP A 188 4.62 11.86 -0.57
N ALA A 189 5.38 12.94 -0.69
CA ALA A 189 6.82 12.93 -0.54
C ALA A 189 7.29 14.27 0.02
N ILE A 190 8.26 14.26 0.95
CA ILE A 190 8.80 15.44 1.65
C ILE A 190 10.31 15.43 1.53
N ASP A 191 10.90 16.56 1.17
CA ASP A 191 12.34 16.75 1.12
C ASP A 191 12.94 17.13 2.50
N ALA A 192 14.27 17.11 2.62
CA ALA A 192 14.96 17.42 3.88
C ALA A 192 14.77 18.89 4.34
N ALA A 193 14.27 19.77 3.48
CA ALA A 193 13.87 21.12 3.86
C ALA A 193 12.41 21.24 4.31
N GLY A 194 11.68 20.10 4.41
CA GLY A 194 10.27 20.03 4.78
C GLY A 194 9.31 20.51 3.69
N ARG A 195 9.72 20.46 2.43
CA ARG A 195 8.90 20.87 1.29
C ARG A 195 8.27 19.67 0.63
N ASP A 196 7.03 19.85 0.15
CA ASP A 196 6.37 18.83 -0.68
C ASP A 196 7.15 18.60 -1.97
N VAL A 197 7.38 17.32 -2.30
CA VAL A 197 7.94 16.86 -3.56
C VAL A 197 6.80 16.22 -4.38
N PRO A 198 6.57 16.65 -5.62
CA PRO A 198 5.49 16.07 -6.42
C PRO A 198 5.66 14.57 -6.56
N THR A 199 4.59 13.84 -6.26
CA THR A 199 4.56 12.37 -6.36
C THR A 199 3.19 11.90 -6.83
N SER A 200 3.13 10.72 -7.46
CA SER A 200 1.90 10.14 -7.97
C SER A 200 1.99 8.62 -8.00
N TYR A 201 0.82 7.98 -8.01
CA TYR A 201 0.71 6.54 -8.25
C TYR A 201 0.29 6.25 -9.68
N GLU A 202 0.82 5.16 -10.21
CA GLU A 202 0.39 4.48 -11.42
C GLU A 202 0.04 3.03 -11.10
N ILE A 203 -1.01 2.49 -11.73
CA ILE A 203 -1.46 1.11 -11.52
C ILE A 203 -1.49 0.45 -12.89
N GLU A 204 -0.63 -0.52 -13.12
CA GLU A 204 -0.55 -1.28 -14.35
C GLU A 204 -0.27 -2.76 -14.05
N ASP A 205 -0.99 -3.67 -14.68
CA ASP A 205 -0.78 -5.13 -14.64
C ASP A 205 -0.59 -5.75 -13.23
N GLY A 206 -1.31 -5.23 -12.24
CA GLY A 206 -1.22 -5.72 -10.85
C GLY A 206 -0.03 -5.17 -10.07
N VAL A 207 0.61 -4.13 -10.57
CA VAL A 207 1.69 -3.41 -9.89
C VAL A 207 1.24 -2.00 -9.57
N LEU A 208 1.49 -1.58 -8.34
CA LEU A 208 1.39 -0.19 -7.91
C LEU A 208 2.77 0.44 -7.98
N THR A 209 2.93 1.46 -8.79
CA THR A 209 4.19 2.21 -8.92
C THR A 209 4.02 3.61 -8.34
N GLN A 210 4.89 3.99 -7.40
CA GLN A 210 5.01 5.36 -6.93
C GLN A 210 6.13 6.07 -7.69
N HIS A 211 5.82 7.22 -8.28
CA HIS A 211 6.78 8.08 -8.96
C HIS A 211 7.05 9.35 -8.14
N VAL A 212 8.30 9.61 -7.80
CA VAL A 212 8.74 10.81 -7.06
C VAL A 212 9.46 11.75 -8.01
N GLN A 213 8.94 12.96 -8.21
CA GLN A 213 9.45 13.93 -9.20
C GLN A 213 10.36 14.94 -8.52
N THR A 214 11.66 14.68 -8.50
CA THR A 214 12.66 15.59 -7.96
C THR A 214 13.19 16.56 -9.03
N ASP A 215 13.63 17.72 -8.59
CA ASP A 215 14.25 18.74 -9.43
C ASP A 215 15.57 19.28 -8.84
N SER A 216 16.13 20.30 -9.46
CA SER A 216 17.38 20.91 -8.99
C SER A 216 17.25 21.69 -7.66
N ALA A 217 16.03 21.97 -7.21
CA ALA A 217 15.76 22.62 -5.95
C ALA A 217 15.51 21.63 -4.80
N THR A 218 15.30 20.34 -5.12
CA THR A 218 15.04 19.29 -4.14
C THR A 218 16.23 19.10 -3.21
N THR A 219 15.99 19.08 -1.91
CA THR A 219 17.00 18.85 -0.88
C THR A 219 16.91 17.39 -0.36
N TYR A 220 17.95 16.62 -0.56
CA TYR A 220 18.01 15.22 -0.10
C TYR A 220 18.39 15.11 1.38
N PRO A 221 17.93 14.05 2.08
CA PRO A 221 17.10 12.97 1.58
C PRO A 221 15.64 13.41 1.31
N VAL A 222 14.96 12.68 0.41
CA VAL A 222 13.52 12.77 0.20
C VAL A 222 12.87 11.53 0.79
N VAL A 223 11.82 11.73 1.56
CA VAL A 223 11.03 10.66 2.19
C VAL A 223 9.69 10.56 1.46
N ALA A 224 9.37 9.37 0.98
CA ALA A 224 8.11 9.10 0.26
C ALA A 224 7.40 7.87 0.84
N ASP A 225 6.04 7.90 0.90
CA ASP A 225 5.21 6.74 1.31
C ASP A 225 5.20 5.65 0.22
N PRO A 226 4.41 4.53 0.28
CA PRO A 226 2.96 4.49 0.57
C PRO A 226 2.57 4.10 2.00
N GLN A 227 1.34 4.49 2.37
CA GLN A 227 0.65 3.99 3.55
C GLN A 227 -0.49 3.04 3.15
N TRP A 228 -0.41 1.80 3.62
CA TRP A 228 -1.39 0.75 3.41
C TRP A 228 -2.29 0.61 4.63
N SER A 229 -3.59 0.69 4.42
CA SER A 229 -4.59 0.61 5.47
C SER A 229 -5.57 -0.51 5.17
N VAL A 230 -5.89 -1.35 6.15
CA VAL A 230 -6.94 -2.36 6.00
C VAL A 230 -8.26 -1.82 6.54
N THR A 231 -9.34 -2.21 5.86
CA THR A 231 -10.67 -1.98 6.38
C THR A 231 -11.09 -3.13 7.27
N SER A 232 -12.06 -2.89 8.15
CA SER A 232 -12.78 -3.98 8.74
C SER A 232 -13.39 -4.82 7.60
N TRP A 233 -13.08 -6.11 7.54
CA TRP A 233 -13.45 -7.08 6.47
C TRP A 233 -14.95 -7.25 6.23
N ASN A 234 -15.77 -6.40 6.82
CA ASN A 234 -17.20 -6.31 6.69
C ASN A 234 -17.69 -5.21 5.72
N GLN A 235 -16.83 -4.70 4.84
CA GLN A 235 -17.22 -3.77 3.79
C GLN A 235 -17.28 -4.47 2.43
N VAL A 236 -18.39 -4.26 1.73
CA VAL A 236 -18.58 -4.73 0.35
C VAL A 236 -19.09 -3.63 -0.53
N ARG A 237 -18.78 -3.73 -1.80
CA ARG A 237 -19.28 -2.86 -2.86
C ARG A 237 -20.05 -3.68 -3.88
N VAL A 238 -21.17 -3.16 -4.32
CA VAL A 238 -21.95 -3.69 -5.45
C VAL A 238 -22.05 -2.62 -6.52
N ARG A 239 -21.75 -2.96 -7.75
CA ARG A 239 -21.82 -2.06 -8.91
C ARG A 239 -22.87 -2.55 -9.90
N TRP A 240 -23.62 -1.64 -10.46
CA TRP A 240 -24.60 -1.90 -11.50
C TRP A 240 -24.18 -1.21 -12.80
N ASN A 241 -24.30 -1.92 -13.92
CA ASN A 241 -24.03 -1.36 -15.24
C ASN A 241 -25.08 -0.30 -15.63
N ARG A 242 -24.93 0.32 -16.81
CA ARG A 242 -25.84 1.39 -17.26
C ARG A 242 -27.28 0.95 -17.40
N ALA A 243 -27.52 -0.25 -17.96
CA ALA A 243 -28.86 -0.77 -18.19
C ALA A 243 -29.57 -1.06 -16.85
N GLU A 244 -28.85 -1.68 -15.91
CA GLU A 244 -29.34 -1.93 -14.56
C GLU A 244 -29.60 -0.62 -13.80
N THR A 245 -28.66 0.33 -13.87
CA THR A 245 -28.84 1.66 -13.25
C THR A 245 -30.05 2.38 -13.80
N ALA A 246 -30.30 2.33 -15.14
CA ALA A 246 -31.48 2.91 -15.76
C ALA A 246 -32.79 2.25 -15.26
N THR A 247 -32.79 0.94 -15.13
CA THR A 247 -33.92 0.18 -14.61
C THR A 247 -34.21 0.53 -13.14
N ILE A 248 -33.17 0.66 -12.32
CA ILE A 248 -33.29 1.08 -10.93
C ILE A 248 -33.84 2.52 -10.85
N ALA A 249 -33.33 3.44 -11.66
CA ALA A 249 -33.79 4.83 -11.74
C ALA A 249 -35.26 4.93 -12.12
N ALA A 250 -35.77 4.01 -12.93
CA ALA A 250 -37.19 3.90 -13.30
C ALA A 250 -38.09 3.27 -12.22
N GLY A 251 -37.54 3.01 -11.01
CA GLY A 251 -38.28 2.40 -9.90
C GLY A 251 -38.20 0.87 -9.86
N GLY A 252 -37.35 0.27 -10.70
CA GLY A 252 -37.20 -1.20 -10.79
C GLY A 252 -36.32 -1.86 -9.73
N TRP A 253 -36.06 -1.20 -8.59
CA TRP A 253 -35.19 -1.72 -7.53
C TRP A 253 -35.58 -3.13 -7.06
N GLY A 254 -36.85 -3.37 -6.81
CA GLY A 254 -37.32 -4.69 -6.41
C GLY A 254 -37.37 -5.72 -7.55
N ALA A 255 -37.57 -5.26 -8.79
CA ALA A 255 -37.75 -6.13 -9.98
C ALA A 255 -36.43 -6.61 -10.57
N THR A 256 -35.34 -5.89 -10.34
CA THR A 256 -34.01 -6.19 -10.92
C THR A 256 -33.19 -7.20 -10.11
N GLY A 257 -33.72 -7.74 -9.02
CA GLY A 257 -32.94 -8.54 -8.09
C GLY A 257 -31.90 -7.73 -7.29
N ALA A 258 -31.91 -6.38 -7.41
CA ALA A 258 -30.98 -5.52 -6.69
C ALA A 258 -31.10 -5.70 -5.17
N ALA A 259 -32.30 -5.95 -4.66
CA ALA A 259 -32.50 -6.37 -3.26
C ALA A 259 -31.86 -7.75 -2.96
N GLY A 260 -31.81 -8.63 -3.96
CA GLY A 260 -31.09 -9.91 -3.87
C GLY A 260 -29.57 -9.72 -3.79
N ALA A 261 -29.01 -8.76 -4.53
CA ALA A 261 -27.58 -8.43 -4.44
C ALA A 261 -27.16 -8.02 -3.02
N CYS A 262 -28.03 -7.32 -2.30
CA CYS A 262 -27.78 -6.99 -0.88
C CYS A 262 -27.85 -8.22 0.05
N GLY A 263 -28.72 -9.17 -0.26
CA GLY A 263 -28.76 -10.45 0.45
C GLY A 263 -27.48 -11.25 0.23
N LEU A 264 -26.99 -11.28 -1.01
CA LEU A 264 -25.74 -11.92 -1.36
C LEU A 264 -24.55 -11.21 -0.69
N ALA A 265 -24.51 -9.88 -0.70
CA ALA A 265 -23.52 -9.08 0.01
C ALA A 265 -23.51 -9.39 1.51
N GLY A 266 -24.69 -9.43 2.11
CA GLY A 266 -24.84 -9.83 3.52
C GLY A 266 -24.39 -11.26 3.78
N SER A 267 -24.67 -12.20 2.87
CA SER A 267 -24.23 -13.59 3.01
C SER A 267 -22.72 -13.76 2.91
N ALA A 268 -22.08 -13.01 2.05
CA ALA A 268 -20.62 -13.00 1.90
C ALA A 268 -19.91 -12.52 3.17
N LEU A 269 -20.56 -11.60 3.92
CA LEU A 269 -19.98 -11.02 5.12
C LEU A 269 -20.32 -11.77 6.41
N ALA A 270 -21.51 -12.34 6.51
CA ALA A 270 -22.02 -12.91 7.75
C ALA A 270 -22.83 -14.21 7.54
N GLY A 271 -22.65 -14.89 6.42
CA GLY A 271 -23.37 -16.13 6.12
C GLY A 271 -24.91 -15.96 6.03
N PRO A 272 -25.69 -17.04 6.24
CA PRO A 272 -27.14 -16.99 6.09
C PRO A 272 -27.88 -15.91 6.92
N PRO A 273 -27.49 -15.63 8.17
CA PRO A 273 -28.08 -14.51 8.92
C PRO A 273 -27.85 -13.15 8.25
N GLY A 274 -26.64 -12.93 7.69
CA GLY A 274 -26.30 -11.72 6.96
C GLY A 274 -27.13 -11.55 5.69
N ALA A 275 -27.46 -12.62 4.98
CA ALA A 275 -28.32 -12.60 3.81
C ALA A 275 -29.72 -12.05 4.13
N ALA A 276 -30.30 -12.50 5.23
CA ALA A 276 -31.65 -12.06 5.64
C ALA A 276 -31.65 -10.58 6.04
N ILE A 277 -30.63 -10.14 6.80
CA ILE A 277 -30.49 -8.74 7.24
C ILE A 277 -30.22 -7.85 6.04
N GLY A 278 -29.28 -8.22 5.15
CA GLY A 278 -28.93 -7.46 3.96
C GLY A 278 -30.13 -7.25 3.05
N SER A 279 -30.91 -8.30 2.76
CA SER A 279 -32.11 -8.22 1.93
C SER A 279 -33.16 -7.30 2.53
N ALA A 280 -33.43 -7.41 3.83
CA ALA A 280 -34.46 -6.59 4.49
C ALA A 280 -34.08 -5.10 4.51
N VAL A 281 -32.83 -4.77 4.81
CA VAL A 281 -32.36 -3.38 4.86
C VAL A 281 -32.32 -2.76 3.48
N CYS A 282 -31.89 -3.50 2.44
CA CYS A 282 -31.88 -2.97 1.08
C CYS A 282 -33.28 -2.78 0.50
N LEU A 283 -34.25 -3.62 0.87
CA LEU A 283 -35.65 -3.35 0.51
C LEU A 283 -36.11 -2.00 1.09
N ALA A 284 -35.76 -1.72 2.35
CA ALA A 284 -36.07 -0.43 2.98
C ALA A 284 -35.31 0.76 2.37
N ALA A 285 -34.11 0.53 1.86
CA ALA A 285 -33.24 1.55 1.25
C ALA A 285 -33.58 1.84 -0.25
N GLY A 286 -34.59 1.17 -0.82
CA GLY A 286 -34.93 1.27 -2.23
C GLY A 286 -35.19 2.69 -2.75
N GLY A 287 -35.78 3.55 -1.93
CA GLY A 287 -35.96 4.96 -2.27
C GLY A 287 -34.66 5.72 -2.49
N ALA A 288 -33.67 5.50 -1.65
CA ALA A 288 -32.34 6.09 -1.78
C ALA A 288 -31.62 5.55 -3.02
N ALA A 289 -31.73 4.27 -3.30
CA ALA A 289 -31.16 3.63 -4.49
C ALA A 289 -31.73 4.23 -5.78
N VAL A 290 -33.07 4.37 -5.88
CA VAL A 290 -33.75 4.99 -7.03
C VAL A 290 -33.32 6.43 -7.22
N TYR A 291 -33.27 7.22 -6.15
CA TYR A 291 -32.81 8.61 -6.21
C TYR A 291 -31.37 8.71 -6.75
N ASN A 292 -30.42 7.95 -6.17
CA ASN A 292 -29.02 8.00 -6.59
C ASN A 292 -28.81 7.43 -7.99
N ALA A 293 -29.57 6.41 -8.40
CA ALA A 293 -29.58 5.93 -9.78
C ALA A 293 -30.04 7.01 -10.75
N GLY A 294 -31.08 7.79 -10.40
CA GLY A 294 -31.52 8.94 -11.17
C GLY A 294 -30.45 10.02 -11.29
N VAL A 295 -29.73 10.33 -10.21
CA VAL A 295 -28.60 11.26 -10.22
C VAL A 295 -27.49 10.75 -11.13
N ALA A 296 -27.12 9.46 -11.02
CA ALA A 296 -26.09 8.84 -11.86
C ALA A 296 -26.47 8.89 -13.36
N GLN A 297 -27.70 8.56 -13.72
CA GLN A 297 -28.21 8.61 -15.09
C GLN A 297 -28.20 10.02 -15.70
N ASN A 298 -28.49 11.05 -14.90
CA ASN A 298 -28.53 12.42 -15.33
C ASN A 298 -27.18 13.15 -15.27
N SER A 299 -26.15 12.50 -14.78
CA SER A 299 -24.78 13.07 -14.72
C SER A 299 -24.17 13.17 -16.13
N ARG A 300 -23.22 14.10 -16.32
CA ARG A 300 -22.49 14.29 -17.58
C ARG A 300 -21.00 14.33 -17.31
N PRO A 301 -20.21 13.32 -17.73
CA PRO A 301 -20.65 12.09 -18.40
C PRO A 301 -21.58 11.24 -17.55
N GLN A 302 -22.40 10.42 -18.20
CA GLN A 302 -23.32 9.52 -17.53
C GLN A 302 -22.56 8.51 -16.67
N ARG A 303 -23.02 8.33 -15.43
CA ARG A 303 -22.46 7.42 -14.44
C ARG A 303 -23.39 6.24 -14.16
N CYS A 304 -22.87 5.28 -13.44
CA CYS A 304 -23.60 4.11 -12.97
C CYS A 304 -23.75 4.14 -11.45
N LEU A 305 -24.76 3.42 -10.95
CA LEU A 305 -25.00 3.27 -9.52
C LEU A 305 -23.98 2.32 -8.90
N GLU A 306 -23.45 2.69 -7.75
CA GLU A 306 -22.76 1.78 -6.86
C GLU A 306 -23.35 1.86 -5.44
N MET A 307 -23.25 0.78 -4.70
CA MET A 307 -23.62 0.70 -3.30
C MET A 307 -22.43 0.17 -2.49
N TYR A 308 -22.15 0.82 -1.41
CA TYR A 308 -21.29 0.30 -0.37
C TYR A 308 -22.15 -0.18 0.78
N ALA A 309 -21.77 -1.26 1.40
CA ALA A 309 -22.42 -1.76 2.58
C ALA A 309 -21.40 -2.19 3.63
N THR A 310 -21.66 -1.79 4.85
CA THR A 310 -20.87 -2.20 6.01
C THR A 310 -21.76 -3.02 6.94
N VAL A 311 -21.25 -4.17 7.39
CA VAL A 311 -21.89 -4.93 8.47
C VAL A 311 -21.20 -4.60 9.77
N VAL A 312 -21.93 -4.06 10.71
CA VAL A 312 -21.43 -3.79 12.06
C VAL A 312 -21.86 -4.94 12.97
N PHE A 313 -20.90 -5.68 13.49
CA PHE A 313 -21.13 -6.76 14.43
C PHE A 313 -21.22 -6.19 15.85
N THR A 314 -22.44 -5.94 16.27
CA THR A 314 -22.81 -5.64 17.67
C THR A 314 -23.71 -6.73 18.20
N ILE A 315 -24.28 -6.54 19.40
CA ILE A 315 -25.32 -7.43 19.94
C ILE A 315 -26.49 -7.63 18.94
N GLN A 316 -26.73 -6.63 18.08
CA GLN A 316 -27.62 -6.71 16.93
C GLN A 316 -26.85 -6.31 15.68
N PRO A 317 -26.45 -7.25 14.82
CA PRO A 317 -25.76 -6.94 13.60
C PRO A 317 -26.59 -6.00 12.72
N SER A 318 -25.95 -4.93 12.26
CA SER A 318 -26.58 -3.90 11.42
C SER A 318 -25.89 -3.87 10.06
N PHE A 319 -26.71 -3.80 9.01
CA PHE A 319 -26.25 -3.63 7.64
C PHE A 319 -26.53 -2.18 7.24
N LEU A 320 -25.49 -1.42 6.93
CA LEU A 320 -25.56 0.00 6.62
C LEU A 320 -25.21 0.24 5.14
N PRO A 321 -26.19 0.28 4.25
CA PRO A 321 -25.94 0.59 2.85
C PRO A 321 -25.89 2.11 2.64
N TRP A 322 -24.97 2.57 1.75
CA TRP A 322 -24.99 3.90 1.19
C TRP A 322 -24.70 3.85 -0.31
N PHE A 323 -25.23 4.80 -1.05
CA PHE A 323 -25.24 4.78 -2.50
C PHE A 323 -24.43 5.92 -3.07
N GLY A 324 -23.66 5.62 -4.10
CA GLY A 324 -22.87 6.55 -4.88
C GLY A 324 -23.03 6.36 -6.38
N ALA A 325 -22.21 7.07 -7.13
CA ALA A 325 -22.15 6.94 -8.58
C ALA A 325 -20.70 6.82 -9.03
N TYR A 326 -20.43 5.86 -9.90
CA TYR A 326 -19.10 5.60 -10.45
C TYR A 326 -19.07 5.71 -11.97
N SER A 327 -17.87 5.81 -12.54
CA SER A 327 -17.61 5.82 -13.98
C SER A 327 -16.43 4.90 -14.31
N GLY A 328 -16.36 4.41 -15.53
CA GLY A 328 -15.30 3.48 -15.95
C GLY A 328 -15.63 2.01 -15.67
N GLY A 329 -14.72 1.09 -15.93
CA GLY A 329 -14.86 -0.34 -15.68
C GLY A 329 -16.17 -0.92 -16.22
N SER A 330 -16.95 -1.53 -15.33
CA SER A 330 -18.26 -2.14 -15.63
C SER A 330 -19.39 -1.15 -15.93
N CYS A 331 -19.18 0.17 -15.81
CA CYS A 331 -20.14 1.20 -16.20
C CYS A 331 -20.17 1.38 -17.73
N ARG A 332 -20.68 0.38 -18.45
CA ARG A 332 -20.83 0.37 -19.92
C ARG A 332 -22.26 0.20 -20.33
#